data_8cb8ea1be599149003345dca91658c83
#
_entry.id   8cb8ea1be599149003345dca91658c83
#
_cell.length_a   1.000
_cell.length_b   1.000
_cell.length_c   1.000
_cell.angle_alpha   90.00
_cell.angle_beta   90.00
_cell.angle_gamma   90.00
#
_symmetry.space_group_name_H-M   'P 1'
#
loop_
_entity.id
_entity.type
_entity.pdbx_description
1 polymer ?
#
loop_
_entity_poly.entity_id
_entity_poly.type
_entity_poly.pdbx_seq_one_letter_code
_entity_poly.pdbx_strand_id
1 'polypeptide(L)'
;MITTYRYLVNNVNPKSEPVLIYYDPQAEDSSLASLLQQQNKYKIRGFIQIGTKGTFRLNGLTVYSIATEEDFRELYEHMPFKSLVFPSQKGVQKEKDRLIVYGAHTRVKMLVLPPMDVLGKEKNRLKALPEIRIEDLLGRDEIKINLDEIRESLKGKVVMVTGAAGSIGSELCRQLCTFGLKELILFDSAETPMHNIRLELEEKFPQVHFEPVMGDIRMADRVESVFSRFRPQYVFHAAAYKHVPLMEENPCEAVHTNVYGTRLVANMAVKFEVEKFIMISTDKAVNPTNVMGASKRLAEIYVQSLSIAISKGEMPGKTRFITTRFGNVLGSNGSVIPRFREQLAKGGPLTVTHPDIIRYFMTIPEACRLVLEAAFMGKGNEIFVFDMGSPVKIADLARRMIELSGLKVGEDIDIIYTGLRPGEKLYEELLATKENTLPTDNTQIYRAHVREYDYHQVDQAIDELTELAIRVQKMDTVRMMKQIVPEFKSKNSIYEQLDN
;
A
#
# COMPACT_ATOMS: atom_id res chain seq x y z
N MET A 1 -28.06 20.35 37.54
CA MET A 1 -27.61 19.77 36.28
C MET A 1 -27.78 20.64 35.06
N ILE A 2 -28.85 21.43 34.92
CA ILE A 2 -29.08 22.37 33.80
C ILE A 2 -28.15 23.58 33.85
N THR A 3 -27.75 24.03 35.02
CA THR A 3 -26.89 25.21 35.23
C THR A 3 -25.41 24.92 34.88
N THR A 4 -24.96 23.71 35.13
CA THR A 4 -23.60 23.23 34.77
C THR A 4 -23.43 23.10 33.26
N TYR A 5 -24.48 22.73 32.54
CA TYR A 5 -24.49 22.62 31.09
C TYR A 5 -24.38 23.97 30.38
N ARG A 6 -25.03 25.03 30.90
CA ARG A 6 -24.89 26.42 30.38
C ARG A 6 -23.50 27.01 30.64
N TYR A 7 -22.84 26.65 31.74
CA TYR A 7 -21.51 27.15 32.09
C TYR A 7 -20.41 26.52 31.17
N LEU A 8 -20.58 25.27 30.76
CA LEU A 8 -19.64 24.59 29.84
C LEU A 8 -19.75 25.10 28.40
N VAL A 9 -20.92 25.57 27.96
CA VAL A 9 -21.11 26.10 26.60
C VAL A 9 -20.51 27.50 26.42
N ASN A 10 -20.34 28.27 27.51
CA ASN A 10 -19.87 29.67 27.44
C ASN A 10 -18.38 29.87 27.72
N ASN A 11 -17.63 28.87 28.17
CA ASN A 11 -16.19 28.94 28.41
C ASN A 11 -15.37 28.30 27.27
N VAL A 12 -15.70 28.64 26.03
CA VAL A 12 -14.93 28.17 24.87
C VAL A 12 -13.77 29.14 24.63
N ASN A 13 -12.55 28.61 24.62
CA ASN A 13 -11.37 29.33 24.18
C ASN A 13 -11.66 30.07 22.85
N PRO A 14 -11.43 31.39 22.73
CA PRO A 14 -11.71 32.15 21.50
C PRO A 14 -10.95 31.66 20.26
N LYS A 15 -10.01 30.71 20.41
CA LYS A 15 -9.28 30.06 19.33
C LYS A 15 -9.89 28.73 18.88
N SER A 16 -11.02 28.26 19.46
CA SER A 16 -11.62 26.96 19.08
C SER A 16 -12.29 27.00 17.69
N GLU A 17 -12.05 25.98 16.87
CA GLU A 17 -12.59 25.88 15.52
C GLU A 17 -14.06 25.42 15.52
N PRO A 18 -15.00 26.15 14.88
CA PRO A 18 -16.39 25.73 14.78
C PRO A 18 -16.51 24.51 13.83
N VAL A 19 -17.17 23.44 14.32
CA VAL A 19 -17.34 22.18 13.57
C VAL A 19 -18.77 21.69 13.61
N LEU A 20 -19.18 21.01 12.53
CA LEU A 20 -20.34 20.10 12.52
C LEU A 20 -19.86 18.65 12.59
N ILE A 21 -20.71 17.78 13.12
CA ILE A 21 -20.44 16.33 13.18
C ILE A 21 -21.44 15.64 12.27
N TYR A 22 -20.96 14.75 11.40
CA TYR A 22 -21.83 13.89 10.62
C TYR A 22 -22.61 12.95 11.54
N TYR A 23 -23.93 12.91 11.37
CA TYR A 23 -24.83 12.03 12.09
C TYR A 23 -25.43 10.96 11.16
N ASP A 24 -25.20 9.71 11.50
CA ASP A 24 -25.84 8.58 10.85
C ASP A 24 -26.90 8.00 11.77
N PRO A 25 -28.19 8.07 11.42
CA PRO A 25 -29.27 7.51 12.26
C PRO A 25 -29.17 6.00 12.51
N GLN A 26 -28.39 5.29 11.68
CA GLN A 26 -28.20 3.83 11.77
C GLN A 26 -26.96 3.45 12.59
N ALA A 27 -26.13 4.41 12.99
CA ALA A 27 -24.93 4.17 13.80
C ALA A 27 -25.16 4.63 15.25
N GLU A 28 -24.91 3.77 16.23
CA GLU A 28 -25.11 4.05 17.68
C GLU A 28 -24.09 5.04 18.29
N ASP A 29 -23.45 5.92 17.52
CA ASP A 29 -22.29 6.69 17.96
C ASP A 29 -22.64 8.12 18.47
N SER A 30 -23.24 8.19 19.68
CA SER A 30 -23.40 9.47 20.40
C SER A 30 -22.18 9.89 21.24
N SER A 31 -21.15 9.06 21.35
CA SER A 31 -19.98 9.27 22.20
C SER A 31 -18.97 10.31 21.65
N LEU A 32 -18.95 10.54 20.33
CA LEU A 32 -18.00 11.43 19.67
C LEU A 32 -18.13 12.88 20.12
N ALA A 33 -19.36 13.39 20.30
CA ALA A 33 -19.57 14.75 20.74
C ALA A 33 -18.89 15.02 22.10
N SER A 34 -18.97 14.06 23.03
CA SER A 34 -18.35 14.15 24.35
C SER A 34 -16.81 14.09 24.27
N LEU A 35 -16.26 13.30 23.38
CA LEU A 35 -14.83 13.20 23.14
C LEU A 35 -14.24 14.49 22.56
N LEU A 36 -14.90 15.10 21.59
CA LEU A 36 -14.46 16.36 20.96
C LEU A 36 -14.62 17.56 21.89
N GLN A 37 -15.65 17.57 22.75
CA GLN A 37 -15.84 18.61 23.76
C GLN A 37 -14.69 18.67 24.78
N GLN A 38 -14.09 17.52 25.11
CA GLN A 38 -12.96 17.45 26.05
C GLN A 38 -11.66 18.02 25.48
N GLN A 39 -11.57 18.23 24.18
CA GLN A 39 -10.32 18.65 23.52
C GLN A 39 -10.10 20.18 23.43
N ASN A 40 -10.97 21.05 23.92
CA ASN A 40 -10.88 22.51 23.88
C ASN A 40 -10.48 23.16 22.53
N LYS A 41 -10.25 22.35 21.50
CA LYS A 41 -9.84 22.76 20.16
C LYS A 41 -11.04 22.99 19.24
N TYR A 42 -12.09 22.19 19.41
CA TYR A 42 -13.26 22.19 18.54
C TYR A 42 -14.49 22.74 19.27
N LYS A 43 -15.23 23.64 18.60
CA LYS A 43 -16.52 24.14 19.05
C LYS A 43 -17.62 23.48 18.24
N ILE A 44 -18.31 22.50 18.83
CA ILE A 44 -19.39 21.80 18.15
C ILE A 44 -20.59 22.76 17.97
N ARG A 45 -21.00 22.96 16.72
CA ARG A 45 -22.16 23.77 16.33
C ARG A 45 -23.45 22.95 16.22
N GLY A 46 -23.32 21.66 15.97
CA GLY A 46 -24.44 20.72 15.79
C GLY A 46 -24.01 19.50 15.02
N PHE A 47 -25.02 18.77 14.59
CA PHE A 47 -24.87 17.62 13.71
C PHE A 47 -25.40 17.94 12.30
N ILE A 48 -24.95 17.20 11.31
CA ILE A 48 -25.45 17.26 9.93
C ILE A 48 -25.73 15.86 9.42
N GLN A 49 -26.83 15.66 8.71
CA GLN A 49 -27.16 14.43 8.00
C GLN A 49 -27.73 14.71 6.61
N ILE A 50 -27.70 13.71 5.75
CA ILE A 50 -28.45 13.73 4.49
C ILE A 50 -29.86 13.17 4.75
N GLY A 51 -30.89 13.92 4.33
CA GLY A 51 -32.29 13.54 4.48
C GLY A 51 -33.20 14.65 4.01
N THR A 52 -34.50 14.58 4.32
CA THR A 52 -35.44 15.66 4.02
C THR A 52 -35.04 16.93 4.77
N LYS A 53 -34.99 18.08 4.06
CA LYS A 53 -34.60 19.38 4.63
C LYS A 53 -35.38 19.70 5.91
N GLY A 54 -34.66 20.01 6.98
CA GLY A 54 -35.27 20.35 8.27
C GLY A 54 -34.26 20.34 9.41
N THR A 55 -34.76 20.59 10.62
CA THR A 55 -33.95 20.55 11.84
C THR A 55 -34.67 19.85 12.97
N PHE A 56 -33.93 19.12 13.80
CA PHE A 56 -34.44 18.56 15.07
C PHE A 56 -33.35 18.61 16.15
N ARG A 57 -33.67 18.25 17.37
CA ARG A 57 -32.70 18.25 18.47
C ARG A 57 -32.31 16.84 18.90
N LEU A 58 -31.02 16.62 19.07
CA LEU A 58 -30.44 15.40 19.60
C LEU A 58 -29.44 15.76 20.72
N ASN A 59 -29.64 15.25 21.92
CA ASN A 59 -28.77 15.49 23.08
C ASN A 59 -28.45 17.00 23.33
N GLY A 60 -29.46 17.87 23.12
CA GLY A 60 -29.29 19.31 23.32
C GLY A 60 -28.63 20.08 22.15
N LEU A 61 -28.11 19.39 21.13
CA LEU A 61 -27.56 19.97 19.91
C LEU A 61 -28.55 19.87 18.76
N THR A 62 -28.46 20.82 17.82
CA THR A 62 -29.32 20.81 16.62
C THR A 62 -28.73 19.83 15.59
N VAL A 63 -29.58 19.01 14.99
CA VAL A 63 -29.28 18.22 13.80
C VAL A 63 -29.85 18.94 12.58
N TYR A 64 -29.01 19.26 11.63
CA TYR A 64 -29.36 19.88 10.35
C TYR A 64 -29.51 18.77 9.31
N SER A 65 -30.71 18.55 8.81
CA SER A 65 -30.98 17.63 7.73
C SER A 65 -31.02 18.39 6.40
N ILE A 66 -30.19 17.96 5.44
CA ILE A 66 -30.07 18.57 4.12
C ILE A 66 -30.32 17.54 3.03
N ALA A 67 -30.91 17.96 1.91
CA ALA A 67 -31.19 17.09 0.77
C ALA A 67 -30.21 17.30 -0.39
N THR A 68 -29.74 18.54 -0.59
CA THR A 68 -28.97 18.97 -1.76
C THR A 68 -27.69 19.73 -1.36
N GLU A 69 -26.83 19.98 -2.34
CA GLU A 69 -25.66 20.84 -2.18
C GLU A 69 -26.06 22.30 -1.86
N GLU A 70 -27.16 22.76 -2.46
CA GLU A 70 -27.67 24.11 -2.19
C GLU A 70 -28.07 24.27 -0.70
N ASP A 71 -28.74 23.26 -0.12
CA ASP A 71 -29.05 23.28 1.31
C ASP A 71 -27.78 23.31 2.18
N PHE A 72 -26.72 22.64 1.76
CA PHE A 72 -25.41 22.69 2.43
C PHE A 72 -24.80 24.08 2.38
N ARG A 73 -24.86 24.73 1.21
CA ARG A 73 -24.35 26.09 1.00
C ARG A 73 -25.14 27.09 1.80
N GLU A 74 -26.48 27.04 1.78
CA GLU A 74 -27.34 27.87 2.61
C GLU A 74 -27.01 27.70 4.11
N LEU A 75 -26.85 26.47 4.57
CA LEU A 75 -26.46 26.21 5.97
C LEU A 75 -25.11 26.84 6.32
N TYR A 76 -24.12 26.71 5.41
CA TYR A 76 -22.79 27.27 5.61
C TYR A 76 -22.81 28.81 5.66
N GLU A 77 -23.61 29.48 4.82
CA GLU A 77 -23.77 30.93 4.80
C GLU A 77 -24.42 31.46 6.07
N HIS A 78 -25.46 30.77 6.56
CA HIS A 78 -26.17 31.16 7.80
C HIS A 78 -25.40 30.83 9.08
N MET A 79 -24.64 29.75 9.06
CA MET A 79 -23.85 29.28 10.20
C MET A 79 -22.47 28.80 9.76
N PRO A 80 -21.51 29.69 9.55
CA PRO A 80 -20.18 29.29 9.12
C PRO A 80 -19.50 28.32 10.08
N PHE A 81 -18.93 27.23 9.55
CA PHE A 81 -18.12 26.25 10.26
C PHE A 81 -16.87 25.92 9.45
N LYS A 82 -15.76 25.58 10.13
CA LYS A 82 -14.48 25.34 9.45
C LYS A 82 -14.32 23.89 9.01
N SER A 83 -14.93 22.95 9.75
CA SER A 83 -14.72 21.56 9.50
C SER A 83 -16.00 20.72 9.71
N LEU A 84 -16.14 19.66 8.93
CA LEU A 84 -17.11 18.59 9.12
C LEU A 84 -16.37 17.34 9.60
N VAL A 85 -16.78 16.79 10.73
CA VAL A 85 -16.13 15.62 11.37
C VAL A 85 -16.97 14.38 11.16
N PHE A 86 -16.39 13.35 10.57
CA PHE A 86 -16.99 12.04 10.43
C PHE A 86 -16.58 11.12 11.59
N PRO A 87 -17.54 10.47 12.26
CA PRO A 87 -17.28 9.56 13.38
C PRO A 87 -16.50 8.29 12.96
N SER A 88 -16.61 7.89 11.70
CA SER A 88 -16.01 6.65 11.20
C SER A 88 -15.73 6.70 9.71
N GLN A 89 -14.86 5.83 9.25
CA GLN A 89 -14.60 5.60 7.81
C GLN A 89 -15.86 5.13 7.07
N LYS A 90 -16.76 4.38 7.71
CA LYS A 90 -18.04 3.98 7.10
C LYS A 90 -18.90 5.20 6.78
N GLY A 91 -18.96 6.19 7.65
CA GLY A 91 -19.65 7.44 7.38
C GLY A 91 -19.05 8.21 6.21
N VAL A 92 -17.72 8.25 6.11
CA VAL A 92 -17.02 8.85 4.96
C VAL A 92 -17.41 8.15 3.66
N GLN A 93 -17.41 6.82 3.64
CA GLN A 93 -17.79 6.03 2.47
C GLN A 93 -19.25 6.24 2.05
N LYS A 94 -20.16 6.32 3.02
CA LYS A 94 -21.60 6.52 2.79
C LYS A 94 -21.87 7.88 2.13
N GLU A 95 -21.09 8.91 2.48
CA GLU A 95 -21.31 10.28 2.05
C GLU A 95 -20.23 10.80 1.06
N LYS A 96 -19.44 9.91 0.49
CA LYS A 96 -18.33 10.25 -0.42
C LYS A 96 -18.73 11.03 -1.67
N ASP A 97 -19.94 10.80 -2.16
CA ASP A 97 -20.46 11.44 -3.38
C ASP A 97 -21.42 12.61 -3.04
N ARG A 98 -21.61 12.95 -1.78
CA ARG A 98 -22.49 14.02 -1.30
C ARG A 98 -21.77 14.97 -0.35
N LEU A 99 -21.83 14.76 0.98
CA LEU A 99 -21.25 15.68 1.97
C LEU A 99 -19.76 15.96 1.76
N ILE A 100 -18.99 14.97 1.29
CA ILE A 100 -17.58 15.17 1.00
C ILE A 100 -17.40 16.16 -0.16
N VAL A 101 -18.17 16.00 -1.24
CA VAL A 101 -18.13 16.89 -2.41
C VAL A 101 -18.66 18.27 -2.05
N TYR A 102 -19.79 18.38 -1.33
CA TYR A 102 -20.38 19.66 -0.91
C TYR A 102 -19.40 20.47 -0.05
N GLY A 103 -18.73 19.79 0.87
CA GLY A 103 -17.73 20.45 1.71
C GLY A 103 -16.48 20.87 0.93
N ALA A 104 -16.04 20.08 -0.03
CA ALA A 104 -14.92 20.47 -0.87
C ALA A 104 -15.22 21.74 -1.68
N HIS A 105 -16.40 21.84 -2.32
CA HIS A 105 -16.84 23.02 -3.07
C HIS A 105 -17.01 24.28 -2.17
N THR A 106 -17.31 24.09 -0.90
CA THR A 106 -17.41 25.21 0.07
C THR A 106 -16.12 25.46 0.84
N ARG A 107 -15.04 24.73 0.55
CA ARG A 107 -13.73 24.78 1.23
C ARG A 107 -13.81 24.45 2.73
N VAL A 108 -14.79 23.67 3.13
CA VAL A 108 -14.92 23.11 4.48
C VAL A 108 -13.99 21.91 4.61
N LYS A 109 -13.17 21.88 5.67
CA LYS A 109 -12.27 20.75 5.91
C LYS A 109 -13.06 19.51 6.32
N MET A 110 -12.77 18.39 5.68
CA MET A 110 -13.33 17.10 6.01
C MET A 110 -12.39 16.33 6.92
N LEU A 111 -12.84 16.03 8.14
CA LEU A 111 -12.04 15.35 9.16
C LEU A 111 -12.68 14.00 9.49
N VAL A 112 -11.86 13.02 9.83
CA VAL A 112 -12.35 11.71 10.28
C VAL A 112 -11.73 11.31 11.61
N LEU A 113 -12.50 10.66 12.47
CA LEU A 113 -12.00 10.11 13.73
C LEU A 113 -11.19 8.84 13.43
N PRO A 114 -9.94 8.73 13.92
CA PRO A 114 -9.17 7.51 13.83
C PRO A 114 -9.85 6.34 14.58
N PRO A 115 -9.60 5.08 14.18
CA PRO A 115 -10.10 3.90 14.89
C PRO A 115 -9.72 3.90 16.39
N MET A 116 -10.58 3.30 17.23
CA MET A 116 -10.45 3.35 18.71
C MET A 116 -9.17 2.69 19.26
N ASP A 117 -8.62 1.72 18.57
CA ASP A 117 -7.35 1.05 18.89
C ASP A 117 -6.13 1.98 18.71
N VAL A 118 -6.20 2.90 17.76
CA VAL A 118 -5.20 3.99 17.59
C VAL A 118 -5.38 5.04 18.69
N LEU A 119 -6.63 5.37 19.04
CA LEU A 119 -6.97 6.33 20.11
C LEU A 119 -6.57 5.83 21.50
N GLY A 120 -6.66 4.52 21.77
CA GLY A 120 -6.38 3.93 23.08
C GLY A 120 -4.93 4.11 23.56
N LYS A 121 -3.97 4.16 22.66
CA LYS A 121 -2.54 4.35 22.95
C LYS A 121 -2.12 5.83 23.03
N GLU A 122 -2.92 6.77 22.51
CA GLU A 122 -2.58 8.18 22.39
C GLU A 122 -3.64 9.14 22.94
N LYS A 123 -4.50 8.71 23.88
CA LYS A 123 -5.60 9.55 24.44
C LYS A 123 -5.19 11.00 24.79
N ASN A 124 -3.92 11.25 25.08
CA ASN A 124 -3.39 12.58 25.43
C ASN A 124 -2.70 13.32 24.26
N ARG A 125 -2.65 12.76 23.03
CA ARG A 125 -1.86 13.33 21.91
C ARG A 125 -2.65 13.68 20.65
N LEU A 126 -3.98 13.55 20.61
CA LEU A 126 -4.77 14.03 19.47
C LEU A 126 -4.73 15.57 19.38
N LYS A 127 -3.59 16.09 18.94
CA LYS A 127 -3.43 17.54 18.69
C LYS A 127 -4.33 18.06 17.56
N ALA A 128 -4.73 17.20 16.61
CA ALA A 128 -5.68 17.50 15.53
C ALA A 128 -6.27 16.21 14.94
N LEU A 129 -7.53 16.26 14.49
CA LEU A 129 -8.13 15.17 13.69
C LEU A 129 -7.51 15.16 12.29
N PRO A 130 -7.25 13.98 11.70
CA PRO A 130 -6.75 13.87 10.34
C PRO A 130 -7.79 14.34 9.31
N GLU A 131 -7.33 15.02 8.27
CA GLU A 131 -8.15 15.33 7.10
C GLU A 131 -8.40 14.07 6.29
N ILE A 132 -9.61 13.94 5.71
CA ILE A 132 -9.98 12.85 4.83
C ILE A 132 -9.09 12.90 3.59
N ARG A 133 -8.49 11.77 3.25
CA ARG A 133 -7.67 11.58 2.07
C ARG A 133 -8.43 10.81 1.02
N ILE A 134 -7.94 10.85 -0.22
CA ILE A 134 -8.51 10.07 -1.32
C ILE A 134 -8.49 8.55 -1.01
N GLU A 135 -7.49 8.10 -0.27
CA GLU A 135 -7.36 6.73 0.18
C GLU A 135 -8.56 6.30 1.05
N ASP A 136 -9.08 7.21 1.86
CA ASP A 136 -10.24 6.99 2.73
C ASP A 136 -11.55 6.82 1.93
N LEU A 137 -11.59 7.31 0.67
CA LEU A 137 -12.77 7.22 -0.21
C LEU A 137 -12.83 5.92 -1.03
N LEU A 138 -11.78 5.12 -1.01
CA LEU A 138 -11.72 3.91 -1.84
C LEU A 138 -12.41 2.68 -1.22
N GLY A 139 -13.03 2.86 -0.05
CA GLY A 139 -14.04 1.94 0.49
C GLY A 139 -13.53 0.55 0.86
N ARG A 140 -12.37 0.47 1.49
CA ARG A 140 -11.83 -0.80 1.94
C ARG A 140 -11.94 -0.94 3.46
N ASP A 141 -12.51 -2.04 3.93
CA ASP A 141 -12.59 -2.36 5.36
C ASP A 141 -11.19 -2.64 5.92
N GLU A 142 -10.97 -2.24 7.16
CA GLU A 142 -9.70 -2.49 7.83
C GLU A 142 -9.49 -3.99 8.07
N ILE A 143 -8.32 -4.49 7.68
CA ILE A 143 -7.96 -5.90 7.80
C ILE A 143 -7.67 -6.25 9.25
N LYS A 144 -8.37 -7.25 9.77
CA LYS A 144 -8.08 -7.84 11.08
C LYS A 144 -7.14 -9.03 10.90
N ILE A 145 -5.94 -8.92 11.47
CA ILE A 145 -4.97 -10.02 11.54
C ILE A 145 -4.62 -10.30 13.00
N ASN A 146 -4.16 -11.52 13.29
CA ASN A 146 -3.70 -11.88 14.63
C ASN A 146 -2.26 -11.42 14.87
N LEU A 147 -2.10 -10.13 15.18
CA LEU A 147 -0.78 -9.54 15.43
C LEU A 147 -0.04 -10.14 16.63
N ASP A 148 -0.74 -10.75 17.58
CA ASP A 148 -0.12 -11.27 18.80
C ASP A 148 0.66 -12.57 18.51
N GLU A 149 0.13 -13.48 17.70
CA GLU A 149 0.84 -14.68 17.26
C GLU A 149 2.06 -14.35 16.39
N ILE A 150 1.92 -13.39 15.47
CA ILE A 150 3.03 -12.91 14.65
C ILE A 150 4.12 -12.31 15.53
N ARG A 151 3.74 -11.51 16.52
CA ARG A 151 4.66 -10.90 17.50
C ARG A 151 5.47 -11.96 18.26
N GLU A 152 4.81 -12.97 18.80
CA GLU A 152 5.52 -14.05 19.53
C GLU A 152 6.47 -14.84 18.62
N SER A 153 6.13 -15.04 17.33
CA SER A 153 7.01 -15.75 16.38
C SER A 153 8.26 -14.94 16.00
N LEU A 154 8.19 -13.61 16.05
CA LEU A 154 9.27 -12.71 15.65
C LEU A 154 10.07 -12.16 16.86
N LYS A 155 9.54 -12.30 18.07
CA LYS A 155 10.17 -11.81 19.31
C LYS A 155 11.58 -12.38 19.49
N GLY A 156 12.54 -11.49 19.74
CA GLY A 156 13.95 -11.86 19.93
C GLY A 156 14.68 -12.33 18.67
N LYS A 157 14.05 -12.26 17.48
CA LYS A 157 14.67 -12.62 16.19
C LYS A 157 15.46 -11.46 15.60
N VAL A 158 16.44 -11.79 14.77
CA VAL A 158 17.12 -10.86 13.87
C VAL A 158 16.38 -10.91 12.53
N VAL A 159 15.86 -9.77 12.08
CA VAL A 159 15.06 -9.65 10.86
C VAL A 159 15.73 -8.68 9.90
N MET A 160 15.85 -9.04 8.63
CA MET A 160 16.38 -8.18 7.58
C MET A 160 15.27 -7.80 6.59
N VAL A 161 15.23 -6.53 6.20
CA VAL A 161 14.37 -6.02 5.13
C VAL A 161 15.26 -5.48 4.03
N THR A 162 15.20 -6.06 2.83
CA THR A 162 15.86 -5.47 1.65
C THR A 162 14.89 -4.55 0.92
N GLY A 163 15.40 -3.48 0.30
CA GLY A 163 14.53 -2.42 -0.21
C GLY A 163 13.85 -1.66 0.94
N ALA A 164 14.52 -1.58 2.10
CA ALA A 164 13.99 -1.05 3.35
C ALA A 164 13.57 0.41 3.28
N ALA A 165 14.15 1.18 2.38
CA ALA A 165 13.83 2.59 2.15
C ALA A 165 12.70 2.82 1.13
N GLY A 166 12.23 1.76 0.46
CA GLY A 166 11.08 1.78 -0.44
C GLY A 166 9.74 1.87 0.30
N SER A 167 8.64 2.09 -0.44
CA SER A 167 7.30 2.26 0.16
C SER A 167 6.84 1.05 0.97
N ILE A 168 7.06 -0.18 0.49
CA ILE A 168 6.71 -1.42 1.20
C ILE A 168 7.74 -1.71 2.30
N GLY A 169 9.04 -1.64 1.97
CA GLY A 169 10.10 -1.96 2.91
C GLY A 169 10.08 -1.06 4.15
N SER A 170 9.89 0.25 3.98
CA SER A 170 9.82 1.19 5.11
C SER A 170 8.62 0.94 6.02
N GLU A 171 7.48 0.59 5.45
CA GLU A 171 6.30 0.25 6.25
C GLU A 171 6.46 -1.09 6.98
N LEU A 172 7.06 -2.10 6.32
CA LEU A 172 7.44 -3.34 7.01
C LEU A 172 8.36 -3.03 8.19
N CYS A 173 9.37 -2.17 8.03
CA CYS A 173 10.25 -1.76 9.13
C CYS A 173 9.47 -1.11 10.28
N ARG A 174 8.51 -0.20 9.99
CA ARG A 174 7.67 0.41 11.03
C ARG A 174 6.86 -0.62 11.81
N GLN A 175 6.21 -1.54 11.12
CA GLN A 175 5.42 -2.59 11.77
C GLN A 175 6.28 -3.57 12.56
N LEU A 176 7.42 -3.99 12.00
CA LEU A 176 8.39 -4.88 12.65
C LEU A 176 8.96 -4.28 13.94
N CYS A 177 9.16 -2.96 14.02
CA CYS A 177 9.59 -2.28 15.24
C CYS A 177 8.64 -2.47 16.43
N THR A 178 7.39 -2.90 16.20
CA THR A 178 6.41 -3.15 17.28
C THR A 178 6.42 -4.57 17.84
N PHE A 179 7.24 -5.49 17.29
CA PHE A 179 7.18 -6.93 17.61
C PHE A 179 8.27 -7.44 18.56
N GLY A 180 9.06 -6.54 19.14
CA GLY A 180 10.08 -6.93 20.14
C GLY A 180 11.23 -7.76 19.55
N LEU A 181 11.68 -7.40 18.35
CA LEU A 181 12.82 -8.00 17.68
C LEU A 181 14.09 -7.86 18.51
N LYS A 182 15.06 -8.78 18.34
CA LYS A 182 16.42 -8.60 18.82
C LYS A 182 17.12 -7.49 18.04
N GLU A 183 17.00 -7.52 16.71
CA GLU A 183 17.62 -6.55 15.82
C GLU A 183 16.88 -6.50 14.48
N LEU A 184 16.73 -5.31 13.90
CA LEU A 184 16.17 -5.07 12.58
C LEU A 184 17.24 -4.49 11.64
N ILE A 185 17.52 -5.19 10.53
CA ILE A 185 18.50 -4.76 9.53
C ILE A 185 17.77 -4.13 8.36
N LEU A 186 18.03 -2.85 8.10
CA LEU A 186 17.51 -2.11 6.96
C LEU A 186 18.55 -2.12 5.85
N PHE A 187 18.34 -2.89 4.79
CA PHE A 187 19.28 -2.98 3.67
C PHE A 187 18.70 -2.31 2.42
N ASP A 188 19.36 -1.26 1.92
CA ASP A 188 18.95 -0.52 0.72
C ASP A 188 20.15 0.18 0.07
N SER A 189 20.06 0.47 -1.24
CA SER A 189 21.04 1.24 -1.98
C SER A 189 20.75 2.74 -2.05
N ALA A 190 19.51 3.15 -1.71
CA ALA A 190 19.04 4.52 -1.80
C ALA A 190 19.38 5.33 -0.54
N GLU A 191 20.43 6.15 -0.57
CA GLU A 191 20.97 6.87 0.59
C GLU A 191 19.94 7.81 1.24
N THR A 192 19.41 8.79 0.50
CA THR A 192 18.50 9.79 1.05
C THR A 192 17.20 9.18 1.61
N PRO A 193 16.51 8.23 0.94
CA PRO A 193 15.39 7.52 1.53
C PRO A 193 15.76 6.71 2.78
N MET A 194 16.96 6.11 2.82
CA MET A 194 17.46 5.40 4.00
C MET A 194 17.67 6.35 5.18
N HIS A 195 18.26 7.51 4.94
CA HIS A 195 18.42 8.53 5.98
C HIS A 195 17.07 8.97 6.56
N ASN A 196 16.06 9.18 5.72
CA ASN A 196 14.74 9.59 6.14
C ASN A 196 14.05 8.54 7.03
N ILE A 197 14.06 7.25 6.62
CA ILE A 197 13.47 6.19 7.45
C ILE A 197 14.24 5.99 8.75
N ARG A 198 15.57 6.13 8.74
CA ARG A 198 16.39 6.08 9.94
C ARG A 198 15.94 7.11 10.97
N LEU A 199 15.86 8.40 10.59
CA LEU A 199 15.42 9.47 11.48
C LEU A 199 14.02 9.22 12.03
N GLU A 200 13.11 8.74 11.18
CA GLU A 200 11.74 8.41 11.59
C GLU A 200 11.72 7.29 12.64
N LEU A 201 12.50 6.23 12.46
CA LEU A 201 12.54 5.11 13.41
C LEU A 201 13.22 5.50 14.72
N GLU A 202 14.29 6.30 14.69
CA GLU A 202 14.94 6.85 15.88
C GLU A 202 13.97 7.69 16.72
N GLU A 203 13.10 8.49 16.07
CA GLU A 203 12.11 9.31 16.77
C GLU A 203 10.94 8.49 17.32
N LYS A 204 10.37 7.59 16.50
CA LYS A 204 9.13 6.87 16.87
C LYS A 204 9.36 5.62 17.71
N PHE A 205 10.51 4.97 17.55
CA PHE A 205 10.84 3.68 18.19
C PHE A 205 12.23 3.67 18.84
N PRO A 206 12.54 4.64 19.74
CA PRO A 206 13.88 4.80 20.32
C PRO A 206 14.36 3.59 21.13
N GLN A 207 13.46 2.67 21.49
CA GLN A 207 13.79 1.44 22.23
C GLN A 207 14.14 0.26 21.32
N VAL A 208 13.99 0.39 20.00
CA VAL A 208 14.24 -0.71 19.05
C VAL A 208 15.67 -0.63 18.54
N HIS A 209 16.38 -1.75 18.62
CA HIS A 209 17.70 -1.86 18.01
C HIS A 209 17.55 -2.15 16.51
N PHE A 210 18.02 -1.21 15.67
CA PHE A 210 18.04 -1.38 14.23
C PHE A 210 19.33 -0.85 13.62
N GLU A 211 19.75 -1.45 12.50
CA GLU A 211 20.97 -1.08 11.79
C GLU A 211 20.67 -0.75 10.33
N PRO A 212 20.81 0.53 9.90
CA PRO A 212 20.73 0.89 8.50
C PRO A 212 22.02 0.49 7.77
N VAL A 213 21.90 -0.33 6.75
CA VAL A 213 23.01 -0.87 5.97
C VAL A 213 22.87 -0.44 4.51
N MET A 214 23.79 0.40 4.06
CA MET A 214 23.87 0.77 2.65
C MET A 214 24.49 -0.37 1.82
N GLY A 215 23.76 -0.79 0.78
CA GLY A 215 24.23 -1.83 -0.13
C GLY A 215 23.25 -2.13 -1.26
N ASP A 216 23.79 -2.67 -2.34
CA ASP A 216 23.05 -3.11 -3.51
C ASP A 216 22.94 -4.63 -3.51
N ILE A 217 21.73 -5.17 -3.72
CA ILE A 217 21.48 -6.61 -3.79
C ILE A 217 22.20 -7.31 -4.94
N ARG A 218 22.69 -6.54 -5.93
CA ARG A 218 23.48 -7.05 -7.07
C ARG A 218 24.96 -7.29 -6.73
N MET A 219 25.41 -6.82 -5.58
CA MET A 219 26.82 -6.91 -5.15
C MET A 219 27.01 -8.11 -4.21
N ALA A 220 27.47 -9.23 -4.77
CA ALA A 220 27.57 -10.51 -4.06
C ALA A 220 28.35 -10.40 -2.74
N ASP A 221 29.57 -9.83 -2.78
CA ASP A 221 30.43 -9.67 -1.58
C ASP A 221 29.74 -8.82 -0.50
N ARG A 222 29.01 -7.76 -0.93
CA ARG A 222 28.30 -6.90 0.02
C ARG A 222 27.14 -7.65 0.68
N VAL A 223 26.34 -8.37 -0.09
CA VAL A 223 25.23 -9.18 0.43
C VAL A 223 25.78 -10.26 1.37
N GLU A 224 26.84 -10.98 0.97
CA GLU A 224 27.47 -11.99 1.82
C GLU A 224 28.00 -11.40 3.13
N SER A 225 28.69 -10.27 3.08
CA SER A 225 29.19 -9.56 4.27
C SER A 225 28.08 -9.24 5.27
N VAL A 226 26.92 -8.79 4.78
CA VAL A 226 25.77 -8.46 5.64
C VAL A 226 25.16 -9.72 6.27
N PHE A 227 24.94 -10.77 5.49
CA PHE A 227 24.42 -12.05 6.03
C PHE A 227 25.38 -12.69 7.03
N SER A 228 26.69 -12.64 6.75
CA SER A 228 27.72 -13.17 7.65
C SER A 228 27.76 -12.43 8.99
N ARG A 229 27.65 -11.10 8.96
CA ARG A 229 27.71 -10.24 10.16
C ARG A 229 26.46 -10.40 11.02
N PHE A 230 25.27 -10.31 10.44
CA PHE A 230 24.03 -10.17 11.19
C PHE A 230 23.27 -11.47 11.38
N ARG A 231 23.50 -12.50 10.54
CA ARG A 231 22.85 -13.82 10.63
C ARG A 231 21.32 -13.71 10.77
N PRO A 232 20.62 -13.04 9.85
CA PRO A 232 19.18 -12.83 9.96
C PRO A 232 18.44 -14.17 9.94
N GLN A 233 17.42 -14.31 10.80
CA GLN A 233 16.56 -15.49 10.84
C GLN A 233 15.36 -15.32 9.88
N TYR A 234 14.94 -14.08 9.65
CA TYR A 234 13.88 -13.74 8.69
C TYR A 234 14.38 -12.68 7.71
N VAL A 235 14.06 -12.87 6.44
CA VAL A 235 14.37 -11.91 5.38
C VAL A 235 13.08 -11.54 4.65
N PHE A 236 12.72 -10.26 4.68
CA PHE A 236 11.67 -9.69 3.83
C PHE A 236 12.32 -9.02 2.63
N HIS A 237 12.18 -9.63 1.46
CA HIS A 237 12.83 -9.18 0.23
C HIS A 237 11.89 -8.30 -0.58
N ALA A 238 11.98 -6.97 -0.38
CA ALA A 238 11.19 -5.96 -1.08
C ALA A 238 12.01 -5.13 -2.09
N ALA A 239 13.31 -5.38 -2.21
CA ALA A 239 14.18 -4.71 -3.19
C ALA A 239 13.81 -5.14 -4.61
N ALA A 240 13.39 -4.21 -5.45
CA ALA A 240 13.08 -4.45 -6.86
C ALA A 240 12.90 -3.14 -7.63
N TYR A 241 13.14 -3.14 -8.94
CA TYR A 241 12.65 -2.14 -9.86
C TYR A 241 11.20 -2.44 -10.24
N LYS A 242 10.30 -1.44 -10.16
CA LYS A 242 8.85 -1.62 -10.30
C LYS A 242 8.20 -0.80 -11.41
N HIS A 243 8.89 0.20 -11.96
CA HIS A 243 8.31 1.11 -12.96
C HIS A 243 8.32 0.49 -14.34
N VAL A 244 7.13 0.09 -14.82
CA VAL A 244 6.97 -0.62 -16.10
C VAL A 244 7.62 0.11 -17.27
N PRO A 245 7.37 1.43 -17.53
CA PRO A 245 7.98 2.11 -18.68
C PRO A 245 9.51 2.11 -18.63
N LEU A 246 10.10 2.35 -17.46
CA LEU A 246 11.56 2.34 -17.32
C LEU A 246 12.17 0.96 -17.56
N MET A 247 11.46 -0.11 -17.15
CA MET A 247 11.96 -1.48 -17.37
C MET A 247 11.77 -1.93 -18.82
N GLU A 248 10.74 -1.45 -19.52
CA GLU A 248 10.62 -1.64 -20.97
C GLU A 248 11.79 -1.01 -21.72
N GLU A 249 12.25 0.15 -21.32
CA GLU A 249 13.42 0.82 -21.89
C GLU A 249 14.75 0.17 -21.47
N ASN A 250 14.78 -0.47 -20.28
CA ASN A 250 15.98 -1.01 -19.65
C ASN A 250 15.80 -2.47 -19.17
N PRO A 251 15.54 -3.43 -20.07
CA PRO A 251 15.24 -4.82 -19.71
C PRO A 251 16.44 -5.49 -19.01
N CYS A 252 17.66 -5.16 -19.35
CA CYS A 252 18.85 -5.70 -18.72
C CYS A 252 18.95 -5.31 -17.24
N GLU A 253 18.57 -4.08 -16.88
CA GLU A 253 18.55 -3.62 -15.50
C GLU A 253 17.42 -4.32 -14.69
N ALA A 254 16.28 -4.61 -15.33
CA ALA A 254 15.23 -5.40 -14.71
C ALA A 254 15.72 -6.82 -14.37
N VAL A 255 16.47 -7.45 -15.27
CA VAL A 255 17.08 -8.78 -15.03
C VAL A 255 18.11 -8.69 -13.92
N HIS A 256 19.04 -7.74 -13.98
CA HIS A 256 20.09 -7.59 -12.98
C HIS A 256 19.51 -7.39 -11.57
N THR A 257 18.51 -6.51 -11.41
CA THR A 257 17.98 -6.21 -10.08
C THR A 257 16.97 -7.25 -9.64
N ASN A 258 15.94 -7.50 -10.47
CA ASN A 258 14.80 -8.30 -10.02
C ASN A 258 15.08 -9.81 -10.08
N VAL A 259 15.93 -10.28 -10.99
CA VAL A 259 16.24 -11.70 -11.15
C VAL A 259 17.56 -12.06 -10.45
N TYR A 260 18.66 -11.53 -10.93
CA TYR A 260 19.98 -11.83 -10.39
C TYR A 260 20.14 -11.38 -8.93
N GLY A 261 19.72 -10.15 -8.60
CA GLY A 261 19.76 -9.66 -7.22
C GLY A 261 18.91 -10.51 -6.27
N THR A 262 17.70 -10.94 -6.68
CA THR A 262 16.87 -11.87 -5.89
C THR A 262 17.56 -13.22 -5.72
N ARG A 263 18.16 -13.78 -6.79
CA ARG A 263 18.94 -15.02 -6.74
C ARG A 263 20.07 -14.94 -5.71
N LEU A 264 20.86 -13.86 -5.72
CA LEU A 264 21.95 -13.66 -4.77
C LEU A 264 21.44 -13.65 -3.31
N VAL A 265 20.40 -12.88 -3.04
CA VAL A 265 19.84 -12.78 -1.67
C VAL A 265 19.24 -14.12 -1.23
N ALA A 266 18.55 -14.85 -2.12
CA ALA A 266 17.99 -16.17 -1.84
C ALA A 266 19.08 -17.22 -1.55
N ASN A 267 20.17 -17.23 -2.33
CA ASN A 267 21.31 -18.14 -2.11
C ASN A 267 22.02 -17.84 -0.80
N MET A 268 22.19 -16.55 -0.44
CA MET A 268 22.74 -16.18 0.87
C MET A 268 21.80 -16.57 2.01
N ALA A 269 20.48 -16.50 1.81
CA ALA A 269 19.52 -16.98 2.80
C ALA A 269 19.70 -18.49 3.07
N VAL A 270 19.92 -19.30 2.04
CA VAL A 270 20.23 -20.73 2.20
C VAL A 270 21.59 -20.94 2.87
N LYS A 271 22.66 -20.28 2.37
CA LYS A 271 24.02 -20.40 2.88
C LYS A 271 24.12 -20.05 4.37
N PHE A 272 23.34 -19.07 4.82
CA PHE A 272 23.38 -18.59 6.22
C PHE A 272 22.19 -19.08 7.06
N GLU A 273 21.49 -20.14 6.58
CA GLU A 273 20.44 -20.85 7.30
C GLU A 273 19.29 -19.96 7.80
N VAL A 274 18.86 -19.00 6.98
CA VAL A 274 17.67 -18.17 7.23
C VAL A 274 16.45 -19.08 7.42
N GLU A 275 15.67 -18.87 8.48
CA GLU A 275 14.48 -19.69 8.77
C GLU A 275 13.38 -19.46 7.72
N LYS A 276 13.09 -18.19 7.41
CA LYS A 276 12.08 -17.80 6.40
C LYS A 276 12.56 -16.66 5.51
N PHE A 277 12.37 -16.84 4.21
CA PHE A 277 12.61 -15.83 3.19
C PHE A 277 11.28 -15.46 2.53
N ILE A 278 10.85 -14.22 2.69
CA ILE A 278 9.58 -13.70 2.20
C ILE A 278 9.84 -12.78 1.02
N MET A 279 9.46 -13.22 -0.17
CA MET A 279 9.60 -12.45 -1.41
C MET A 279 8.35 -11.62 -1.67
N ILE A 280 8.52 -10.33 -1.85
CA ILE A 280 7.46 -9.42 -2.29
C ILE A 280 7.36 -9.47 -3.81
N SER A 281 6.19 -9.84 -4.33
CA SER A 281 5.89 -9.89 -5.76
C SER A 281 4.65 -9.05 -6.11
N THR A 282 4.13 -9.20 -7.32
CA THR A 282 3.11 -8.34 -7.89
C THR A 282 2.10 -9.12 -8.73
N ASP A 283 0.90 -8.56 -8.92
CA ASP A 283 -0.11 -8.97 -9.89
C ASP A 283 0.45 -9.06 -11.32
N LYS A 284 1.41 -8.21 -11.66
CA LYS A 284 2.02 -8.12 -13.00
C LYS A 284 2.93 -9.30 -13.35
N ALA A 285 3.26 -10.14 -12.36
CA ALA A 285 3.96 -11.42 -12.58
C ALA A 285 3.03 -12.54 -13.11
N VAL A 286 1.70 -12.31 -13.08
CA VAL A 286 0.70 -13.23 -13.65
C VAL A 286 0.46 -12.88 -15.11
N ASN A 287 0.64 -13.84 -16.02
CA ASN A 287 0.54 -13.63 -17.46
C ASN A 287 1.17 -12.28 -17.87
N PRO A 288 2.50 -12.11 -17.67
CA PRO A 288 3.13 -10.80 -17.79
C PRO A 288 3.01 -10.25 -19.21
N THR A 289 2.73 -8.95 -19.34
CA THR A 289 2.68 -8.22 -20.61
C THR A 289 3.80 -7.22 -20.76
N ASN A 290 4.73 -7.23 -19.83
CA ASN A 290 5.84 -6.28 -19.77
C ASN A 290 7.07 -6.90 -19.10
N VAL A 291 8.22 -6.31 -19.37
CA VAL A 291 9.53 -6.74 -18.87
C VAL A 291 9.57 -6.77 -17.34
N MET A 292 9.00 -5.75 -16.68
CA MET A 292 9.00 -5.69 -15.21
C MET A 292 8.23 -6.88 -14.61
N GLY A 293 7.03 -7.17 -15.11
CA GLY A 293 6.23 -8.32 -14.67
C GLY A 293 6.93 -9.65 -14.96
N ALA A 294 7.52 -9.80 -16.15
CA ALA A 294 8.28 -10.98 -16.53
C ALA A 294 9.53 -11.18 -15.65
N SER A 295 10.27 -10.11 -15.31
CA SER A 295 11.41 -10.19 -14.39
C SER A 295 11.01 -10.61 -12.97
N LYS A 296 9.87 -10.15 -12.47
CA LYS A 296 9.33 -10.61 -11.18
C LYS A 296 8.88 -12.09 -11.26
N ARG A 297 8.28 -12.50 -12.37
CA ARG A 297 7.91 -13.91 -12.60
C ARG A 297 9.13 -14.82 -12.62
N LEU A 298 10.21 -14.43 -13.31
CA LEU A 298 11.49 -15.14 -13.30
C LEU A 298 12.06 -15.31 -11.89
N ALA A 299 12.03 -14.24 -11.09
CA ALA A 299 12.47 -14.29 -9.70
C ALA A 299 11.60 -15.25 -8.85
N GLU A 300 10.27 -15.27 -9.06
CA GLU A 300 9.38 -16.26 -8.43
C GLU A 300 9.72 -17.69 -8.82
N ILE A 301 9.96 -17.93 -10.13
CA ILE A 301 10.33 -19.25 -10.66
C ILE A 301 11.63 -19.73 -9.99
N TYR A 302 12.63 -18.84 -9.87
CA TYR A 302 13.89 -19.18 -9.21
C TYR A 302 13.68 -19.56 -7.74
N VAL A 303 13.05 -18.67 -6.98
CA VAL A 303 12.83 -18.87 -5.54
C VAL A 303 12.01 -20.14 -5.28
N GLN A 304 11.01 -20.41 -6.10
CA GLN A 304 10.18 -21.61 -6.00
C GLN A 304 10.96 -22.88 -6.34
N SER A 305 11.70 -22.90 -7.46
CA SER A 305 12.50 -24.07 -7.85
C SER A 305 13.57 -24.41 -6.82
N LEU A 306 14.24 -23.39 -6.24
CA LEU A 306 15.18 -23.55 -5.14
C LEU A 306 14.50 -24.14 -3.89
N SER A 307 13.32 -23.63 -3.53
CA SER A 307 12.53 -24.14 -2.40
C SER A 307 12.15 -25.61 -2.58
N ILE A 308 11.73 -26.00 -3.81
CA ILE A 308 11.39 -27.39 -4.14
C ILE A 308 12.63 -28.28 -4.06
N ALA A 309 13.76 -27.87 -4.63
CA ALA A 309 15.01 -28.64 -4.59
C ALA A 309 15.48 -28.88 -3.14
N ILE A 310 15.35 -27.89 -2.25
CA ILE A 310 15.64 -28.06 -0.83
C ILE A 310 14.66 -29.06 -0.20
N SER A 311 13.36 -28.94 -0.46
CA SER A 311 12.36 -29.83 0.11
C SER A 311 12.51 -31.30 -0.34
N LYS A 312 13.02 -31.52 -1.54
CA LYS A 312 13.34 -32.85 -2.10
C LYS A 312 14.71 -33.38 -1.64
N GLY A 313 15.52 -32.58 -0.97
CA GLY A 313 16.88 -32.92 -0.57
C GLY A 313 17.92 -32.88 -1.71
N GLU A 314 17.57 -32.31 -2.85
CA GLU A 314 18.46 -32.11 -4.00
C GLU A 314 19.47 -30.97 -3.74
N MET A 315 19.08 -30.02 -2.90
CA MET A 315 19.93 -28.92 -2.45
C MET A 315 19.97 -28.88 -0.91
N PRO A 316 21.16 -28.62 -0.30
CA PRO A 316 21.24 -28.45 1.15
C PRO A 316 20.56 -27.16 1.58
N GLY A 317 19.86 -27.19 2.70
CA GLY A 317 19.26 -25.99 3.29
C GLY A 317 18.03 -26.31 4.15
N LYS A 318 17.58 -25.29 4.89
CA LYS A 318 16.38 -25.35 5.74
C LYS A 318 15.46 -24.15 5.55
N THR A 319 15.87 -23.21 4.70
CA THR A 319 15.13 -21.96 4.45
C THR A 319 13.78 -22.24 3.83
N ARG A 320 12.73 -21.67 4.42
CA ARG A 320 11.36 -21.72 3.91
C ARG A 320 11.12 -20.48 3.05
N PHE A 321 10.88 -20.69 1.78
CA PHE A 321 10.61 -19.61 0.83
C PHE A 321 9.11 -19.38 0.68
N ILE A 322 8.68 -18.15 0.84
CA ILE A 322 7.29 -17.71 0.74
C ILE A 322 7.26 -16.53 -0.22
N THR A 323 6.37 -16.57 -1.19
CA THR A 323 6.15 -15.45 -2.11
C THR A 323 4.78 -14.83 -1.87
N THR A 324 4.68 -13.51 -1.92
CA THR A 324 3.42 -12.78 -1.79
C THR A 324 3.15 -11.94 -3.02
N ARG A 325 1.94 -12.05 -3.60
CA ARG A 325 1.48 -11.28 -4.75
C ARG A 325 0.34 -10.37 -4.35
N PHE A 326 0.45 -9.11 -4.71
CA PHE A 326 -0.64 -8.12 -4.57
C PHE A 326 -0.52 -7.06 -5.68
N GLY A 327 -1.61 -6.32 -5.89
CA GLY A 327 -1.72 -5.29 -6.91
C GLY A 327 -1.10 -3.95 -6.50
N ASN A 328 -1.72 -2.85 -6.95
CA ASN A 328 -1.17 -1.55 -6.66
C ASN A 328 -1.41 -1.15 -5.19
N VAL A 329 -0.48 -0.41 -4.62
CA VAL A 329 -0.62 0.17 -3.28
C VAL A 329 -0.76 1.69 -3.38
N LEU A 330 -1.69 2.23 -2.59
CA LEU A 330 -2.04 3.65 -2.58
C LEU A 330 -0.89 4.51 -2.06
N GLY A 331 -0.64 5.63 -2.72
CA GLY A 331 0.32 6.62 -2.24
C GLY A 331 1.80 6.19 -2.33
N SER A 332 2.12 5.05 -2.98
CA SER A 332 3.52 4.64 -3.16
C SER A 332 4.27 5.60 -4.09
N ASN A 333 5.59 5.74 -3.86
CA ASN A 333 6.45 6.63 -4.64
C ASN A 333 6.32 6.39 -6.15
N GLY A 334 6.11 7.47 -6.92
CA GLY A 334 5.93 7.44 -8.37
C GLY A 334 4.61 6.81 -8.85
N SER A 335 3.64 6.54 -7.96
CA SER A 335 2.31 6.04 -8.35
C SER A 335 1.37 7.17 -8.78
N VAL A 336 0.17 6.78 -9.23
CA VAL A 336 -0.82 7.69 -9.82
C VAL A 336 -1.28 8.79 -8.87
N ILE A 337 -1.49 8.51 -7.58
CA ILE A 337 -1.98 9.49 -6.61
C ILE A 337 -0.97 10.62 -6.35
N PRO A 338 0.32 10.37 -6.01
CA PRO A 338 1.32 11.42 -5.93
C PRO A 338 1.44 12.25 -7.22
N ARG A 339 1.36 11.60 -8.40
CA ARG A 339 1.39 12.29 -9.68
C ARG A 339 0.20 13.23 -9.85
N PHE A 340 -1.02 12.79 -9.54
CA PHE A 340 -2.21 13.63 -9.59
C PHE A 340 -2.13 14.81 -8.63
N ARG A 341 -1.62 14.59 -7.40
CA ARG A 341 -1.38 15.68 -6.44
C ARG A 341 -0.41 16.73 -6.99
N GLU A 342 0.67 16.29 -7.62
CA GLU A 342 1.64 17.19 -8.26
C GLU A 342 1.00 17.97 -9.42
N GLN A 343 0.20 17.30 -10.26
CA GLN A 343 -0.50 17.95 -11.38
C GLN A 343 -1.54 18.95 -10.87
N LEU A 344 -2.33 18.60 -9.85
CA LEU A 344 -3.26 19.53 -9.19
C LEU A 344 -2.57 20.76 -8.63
N ALA A 345 -1.45 20.58 -7.94
CA ALA A 345 -0.66 21.68 -7.38
C ALA A 345 -0.10 22.64 -8.46
N LYS A 346 0.10 22.15 -9.69
CA LYS A 346 0.54 22.92 -10.86
C LYS A 346 -0.62 23.55 -11.65
N GLY A 347 -1.87 23.32 -11.24
CA GLY A 347 -3.05 23.82 -11.98
C GLY A 347 -3.54 22.88 -13.10
N GLY A 348 -3.12 21.63 -13.10
CA GLY A 348 -3.53 20.61 -14.07
C GLY A 348 -2.76 20.66 -15.41
N PRO A 349 -3.24 19.98 -16.45
CA PRO A 349 -4.33 18.98 -16.43
C PRO A 349 -3.90 17.67 -15.73
N LEU A 350 -4.88 16.86 -15.32
CA LEU A 350 -4.59 15.50 -14.86
C LEU A 350 -4.49 14.56 -16.08
N THR A 351 -3.44 13.74 -16.11
CA THR A 351 -3.20 12.82 -17.23
C THR A 351 -3.55 11.38 -16.86
N VAL A 352 -4.47 10.78 -17.60
CA VAL A 352 -4.91 9.39 -17.48
C VAL A 352 -4.59 8.66 -18.79
N THR A 353 -4.10 7.43 -18.73
CA THR A 353 -3.66 6.72 -19.94
C THR A 353 -4.81 6.21 -20.78
N HIS A 354 -5.97 5.86 -20.19
CA HIS A 354 -7.17 5.45 -20.92
C HIS A 354 -8.43 5.69 -20.08
N PRO A 355 -9.57 6.09 -20.64
CA PRO A 355 -10.80 6.35 -19.87
C PRO A 355 -11.33 5.12 -19.11
N ASP A 356 -11.13 3.93 -19.63
CA ASP A 356 -11.60 2.68 -19.03
C ASP A 356 -10.54 1.90 -18.27
N ILE A 357 -9.36 2.49 -18.04
CA ILE A 357 -8.31 1.82 -17.29
C ILE A 357 -8.74 1.59 -15.85
N ILE A 358 -8.63 0.35 -15.39
CA ILE A 358 -8.92 -0.03 -14.01
C ILE A 358 -7.68 -0.55 -13.30
N ARG A 359 -7.62 -0.33 -11.99
CA ARG A 359 -6.60 -0.89 -11.11
C ARG A 359 -7.24 -1.31 -9.79
N TYR A 360 -6.66 -2.34 -9.20
CA TYR A 360 -6.97 -2.73 -7.83
C TYR A 360 -6.02 -2.04 -6.89
N PHE A 361 -6.53 -1.55 -5.76
CA PHE A 361 -5.74 -0.83 -4.79
C PHE A 361 -5.90 -1.40 -3.38
N MET A 362 -4.82 -1.30 -2.63
CA MET A 362 -4.72 -1.63 -1.22
C MET A 362 -3.90 -0.53 -0.54
N THR A 363 -4.10 -0.28 0.74
CA THR A 363 -3.21 0.62 1.48
C THR A 363 -1.86 -0.04 1.73
N ILE A 364 -0.79 0.76 1.87
CA ILE A 364 0.55 0.21 2.16
C ILE A 364 0.57 -0.52 3.52
N PRO A 365 0.00 0.04 4.61
CA PRO A 365 -0.08 -0.68 5.88
C PRO A 365 -0.83 -2.01 5.80
N GLU A 366 -1.93 -2.05 5.05
CA GLU A 366 -2.71 -3.26 4.82
C GLU A 366 -1.89 -4.33 4.08
N ALA A 367 -1.24 -3.98 2.98
CA ALA A 367 -0.37 -4.89 2.23
C ALA A 367 0.73 -5.49 3.14
N CYS A 368 1.37 -4.64 3.96
CA CYS A 368 2.41 -5.10 4.87
C CYS A 368 1.88 -6.01 5.98
N ARG A 369 0.69 -5.75 6.52
CA ARG A 369 0.03 -6.66 7.48
C ARG A 369 -0.22 -8.03 6.86
N LEU A 370 -0.74 -8.11 5.63
CA LEU A 370 -0.96 -9.37 4.93
C LEU A 370 0.35 -10.10 4.60
N VAL A 371 1.44 -9.37 4.30
CA VAL A 371 2.78 -9.96 4.12
C VAL A 371 3.27 -10.60 5.42
N LEU A 372 3.09 -9.94 6.56
CA LEU A 372 3.46 -10.49 7.86
C LEU A 372 2.62 -11.73 8.22
N GLU A 373 1.33 -11.70 7.94
CA GLU A 373 0.42 -12.85 8.12
C GLU A 373 0.85 -14.03 7.23
N ALA A 374 1.10 -13.78 5.94
CA ALA A 374 1.60 -14.79 5.00
C ALA A 374 2.96 -15.37 5.45
N ALA A 375 3.85 -14.53 5.99
CA ALA A 375 5.11 -14.98 6.56
C ALA A 375 4.92 -15.89 7.78
N PHE A 376 3.92 -15.60 8.62
CA PHE A 376 3.59 -16.41 9.78
C PHE A 376 3.00 -17.75 9.38
N MET A 377 1.94 -17.76 8.57
CA MET A 377 1.20 -18.97 8.17
C MET A 377 1.96 -19.87 7.19
N GLY A 378 2.89 -19.30 6.40
CA GLY A 378 3.63 -20.03 5.36
C GLY A 378 4.55 -21.11 5.93
N LYS A 379 4.49 -22.29 5.30
CA LYS A 379 5.29 -23.49 5.65
C LYS A 379 6.48 -23.70 4.72
N GLY A 380 6.52 -22.96 3.61
CA GLY A 380 7.52 -23.02 2.54
C GLY A 380 6.93 -23.48 1.21
N ASN A 381 7.48 -22.92 0.12
CA ASN A 381 7.07 -23.22 -1.26
C ASN A 381 5.66 -22.71 -1.63
N GLU A 382 5.09 -21.75 -0.88
CA GLU A 382 3.81 -21.15 -1.24
C GLU A 382 3.97 -19.83 -1.97
N ILE A 383 3.02 -19.58 -2.88
CA ILE A 383 2.75 -18.24 -3.41
C ILE A 383 1.38 -17.81 -2.88
N PHE A 384 1.38 -16.84 -1.97
CA PHE A 384 0.17 -16.25 -1.44
C PHE A 384 -0.27 -15.07 -2.30
N VAL A 385 -1.57 -15.00 -2.53
CA VAL A 385 -2.23 -13.96 -3.33
C VAL A 385 -3.22 -13.24 -2.45
N PHE A 386 -3.16 -11.92 -2.43
CA PHE A 386 -4.05 -11.12 -1.57
C PHE A 386 -5.31 -10.69 -2.33
N ASP A 387 -6.43 -10.72 -1.61
CA ASP A 387 -7.68 -10.15 -2.12
C ASP A 387 -7.54 -8.63 -2.26
N MET A 388 -7.65 -8.18 -3.49
CA MET A 388 -7.52 -6.76 -3.83
C MET A 388 -8.85 -5.98 -3.75
N GLY A 389 -9.95 -6.65 -3.42
CA GLY A 389 -11.27 -6.04 -3.35
C GLY A 389 -11.80 -5.58 -4.72
N SER A 390 -12.51 -4.44 -4.75
CA SER A 390 -13.14 -3.92 -5.95
C SER A 390 -12.19 -3.12 -6.83
N PRO A 391 -12.34 -3.19 -8.17
CA PRO A 391 -11.54 -2.40 -9.10
C PRO A 391 -11.94 -0.92 -9.06
N VAL A 392 -10.96 -0.05 -9.29
CA VAL A 392 -11.13 1.41 -9.34
C VAL A 392 -10.79 1.92 -10.74
N LYS A 393 -11.69 2.65 -11.39
CA LYS A 393 -11.39 3.40 -12.61
C LYS A 393 -10.47 4.58 -12.30
N ILE A 394 -9.36 4.68 -13.01
CA ILE A 394 -8.38 5.75 -12.78
C ILE A 394 -8.95 7.12 -13.16
N ALA A 395 -9.84 7.18 -14.17
CA ALA A 395 -10.55 8.40 -14.52
C ALA A 395 -11.47 8.90 -13.40
N ASP A 396 -12.15 7.98 -12.68
CA ASP A 396 -12.99 8.35 -11.53
C ASP A 396 -12.14 8.79 -10.34
N LEU A 397 -10.98 8.16 -10.13
CA LEU A 397 -10.01 8.58 -9.13
C LEU A 397 -9.51 10.01 -9.41
N ALA A 398 -9.18 10.32 -10.67
CA ALA A 398 -8.75 11.66 -11.08
C ALA A 398 -9.86 12.70 -10.81
N ARG A 399 -11.10 12.41 -11.23
CA ARG A 399 -12.27 13.27 -10.98
C ARG A 399 -12.44 13.55 -9.50
N ARG A 400 -12.45 12.53 -8.66
CA ARG A 400 -12.59 12.69 -7.20
C ARG A 400 -11.47 13.50 -6.57
N MET A 401 -10.25 13.39 -7.07
CA MET A 401 -9.13 14.19 -6.55
C MET A 401 -9.27 15.67 -6.91
N ILE A 402 -9.80 15.99 -8.11
CA ILE A 402 -10.12 17.37 -8.50
C ILE A 402 -11.22 17.93 -7.58
N GLU A 403 -12.32 17.19 -7.41
CA GLU A 403 -13.46 17.57 -6.57
C GLU A 403 -13.06 17.76 -5.10
N LEU A 404 -12.23 16.86 -4.53
CA LEU A 404 -11.70 17.01 -3.17
C LEU A 404 -10.79 18.23 -2.99
N SER A 405 -10.22 18.74 -4.06
CA SER A 405 -9.44 19.97 -4.05
C SER A 405 -10.32 21.24 -4.15
N GLY A 406 -11.65 21.06 -4.18
CA GLY A 406 -12.60 22.17 -4.34
C GLY A 406 -12.67 22.73 -5.76
N LEU A 407 -12.23 21.95 -6.76
CA LEU A 407 -12.17 22.33 -8.17
C LEU A 407 -13.17 21.51 -8.99
N LYS A 408 -13.56 22.02 -10.14
CA LYS A 408 -14.50 21.37 -11.05
C LYS A 408 -13.80 20.87 -12.29
N VAL A 409 -14.15 19.63 -12.69
CA VAL A 409 -13.65 19.01 -13.93
C VAL A 409 -14.23 19.71 -15.14
N GLY A 410 -13.37 20.11 -16.08
CA GLY A 410 -13.77 20.78 -17.31
C GLY A 410 -14.03 22.29 -17.19
N GLU A 411 -14.10 22.83 -15.94
CA GLU A 411 -14.16 24.28 -15.69
C GLU A 411 -12.81 24.79 -15.17
N ASP A 412 -12.28 24.18 -14.11
CA ASP A 412 -11.04 24.60 -13.47
C ASP A 412 -9.85 23.77 -13.93
N ILE A 413 -10.04 22.44 -14.05
CA ILE A 413 -9.01 21.48 -14.44
C ILE A 413 -9.57 20.40 -15.36
N ASP A 414 -8.84 20.09 -16.44
CA ASP A 414 -9.19 19.04 -17.38
C ASP A 414 -8.54 17.69 -17.02
N ILE A 415 -9.17 16.59 -17.48
CA ILE A 415 -8.59 15.25 -17.51
C ILE A 415 -8.24 14.93 -18.97
N ILE A 416 -6.95 14.72 -19.25
CA ILE A 416 -6.44 14.41 -20.59
C ILE A 416 -6.09 12.92 -20.68
N TYR A 417 -6.50 12.28 -21.78
CA TYR A 417 -6.19 10.88 -22.07
C TYR A 417 -4.98 10.78 -22.99
N THR A 418 -3.91 10.12 -22.54
CA THR A 418 -2.60 10.12 -23.20
C THR A 418 -2.33 8.87 -24.05
N GLY A 419 -3.19 7.86 -24.01
CA GLY A 419 -2.95 6.54 -24.57
C GLY A 419 -2.21 5.60 -23.59
N LEU A 420 -2.37 4.30 -23.79
CA LEU A 420 -1.68 3.28 -22.98
C LEU A 420 -0.17 3.33 -23.24
N ARG A 421 0.60 3.16 -22.16
CA ARG A 421 2.06 3.14 -22.22
C ARG A 421 2.57 1.74 -22.62
N PRO A 422 3.83 1.63 -23.10
CA PRO A 422 4.44 0.33 -23.36
C PRO A 422 4.33 -0.60 -22.13
N GLY A 423 3.88 -1.83 -22.37
CA GLY A 423 3.69 -2.85 -21.34
C GLY A 423 2.44 -2.68 -20.47
N GLU A 424 1.64 -1.61 -20.64
CA GLU A 424 0.49 -1.34 -19.78
C GLU A 424 -0.74 -2.15 -20.19
N LYS A 425 -1.37 -2.83 -19.21
CA LYS A 425 -2.67 -3.51 -19.38
C LYS A 425 -3.82 -2.53 -19.17
N LEU A 426 -4.87 -2.63 -19.98
CA LEU A 426 -6.13 -1.89 -19.75
C LEU A 426 -6.81 -2.39 -18.47
N TYR A 427 -6.87 -3.72 -18.32
CA TYR A 427 -7.43 -4.41 -17.15
C TYR A 427 -6.35 -5.29 -16.54
N GLU A 428 -6.15 -5.20 -15.22
CA GLU A 428 -5.30 -6.15 -14.49
C GLU A 428 -6.11 -7.43 -14.23
N GLU A 429 -5.43 -8.57 -14.25
CA GLU A 429 -6.06 -9.85 -13.96
C GLU A 429 -6.42 -9.95 -12.48
N LEU A 430 -7.55 -10.59 -12.17
CA LEU A 430 -7.90 -10.97 -10.81
C LEU A 430 -6.86 -12.01 -10.33
N LEU A 431 -6.18 -11.66 -9.25
CA LEU A 431 -5.14 -12.53 -8.67
C LEU A 431 -5.72 -13.80 -8.05
N ALA A 432 -6.95 -13.73 -7.53
CA ALA A 432 -7.62 -14.82 -6.87
C ALA A 432 -8.90 -15.19 -7.63
N THR A 433 -8.82 -16.22 -8.48
CA THR A 433 -9.99 -16.89 -9.03
C THR A 433 -10.16 -18.23 -8.33
N LYS A 434 -11.39 -18.69 -8.13
CA LYS A 434 -11.67 -20.01 -7.49
C LYS A 434 -11.03 -21.17 -8.23
N GLU A 435 -10.73 -21.01 -9.51
CA GLU A 435 -10.11 -22.06 -10.35
C GLU A 435 -8.59 -22.15 -10.16
N ASN A 436 -7.93 -21.04 -9.78
CA ASN A 436 -6.46 -20.95 -9.72
C ASN A 436 -5.90 -20.79 -8.31
N THR A 437 -6.75 -20.77 -7.28
CA THR A 437 -6.31 -20.55 -5.90
C THR A 437 -7.04 -21.46 -4.90
N LEU A 438 -6.35 -21.78 -3.83
CA LEU A 438 -6.91 -22.46 -2.65
C LEU A 438 -7.12 -21.44 -1.54
N PRO A 439 -8.23 -21.53 -0.76
CA PRO A 439 -8.44 -20.69 0.42
C PRO A 439 -7.41 -20.99 1.51
N THR A 440 -7.21 -20.05 2.41
CA THR A 440 -6.44 -20.22 3.63
C THR A 440 -7.32 -19.90 4.86
N ASP A 441 -6.77 -19.99 6.07
CA ASP A 441 -7.47 -19.60 7.29
C ASP A 441 -7.77 -18.10 7.35
N ASN A 442 -7.05 -17.29 6.57
CA ASN A 442 -7.34 -15.87 6.39
C ASN A 442 -8.12 -15.64 5.08
N THR A 443 -9.34 -15.12 5.18
CA THR A 443 -10.25 -14.90 4.03
C THR A 443 -9.73 -13.94 2.97
N GLN A 444 -8.69 -13.17 3.26
CA GLN A 444 -8.07 -12.21 2.35
C GLN A 444 -6.75 -12.72 1.75
N ILE A 445 -6.32 -13.93 2.12
CA ILE A 445 -5.12 -14.57 1.62
C ILE A 445 -5.51 -15.90 0.96
N TYR A 446 -5.12 -16.06 -0.29
CA TYR A 446 -5.29 -17.29 -1.06
C TYR A 446 -3.93 -17.88 -1.40
N ARG A 447 -3.86 -19.19 -1.61
CA ARG A 447 -2.67 -19.86 -2.08
C ARG A 447 -2.81 -20.18 -3.57
N ALA A 448 -1.91 -19.66 -4.40
CA ALA A 448 -1.92 -19.90 -5.84
C ALA A 448 -1.47 -21.33 -6.19
N HIS A 449 -2.11 -21.91 -7.20
CA HIS A 449 -1.56 -23.07 -7.90
C HIS A 449 -0.50 -22.58 -8.88
N VAL A 450 0.71 -23.13 -8.79
CA VAL A 450 1.82 -22.75 -9.66
C VAL A 450 2.49 -23.98 -10.25
N ARG A 451 2.94 -23.84 -11.50
CA ARG A 451 3.74 -24.85 -12.17
C ARG A 451 5.08 -24.99 -11.47
N GLU A 452 5.50 -26.23 -11.21
CA GLU A 452 6.84 -26.52 -10.71
C GLU A 452 7.87 -26.49 -11.84
N TYR A 453 9.08 -26.07 -11.50
CA TYR A 453 10.22 -25.98 -12.40
C TYR A 453 11.41 -26.72 -11.79
N ASP A 454 12.20 -27.36 -12.66
CA ASP A 454 13.46 -27.98 -12.27
C ASP A 454 14.50 -26.92 -11.90
N TYR A 455 15.09 -27.05 -10.72
CA TYR A 455 16.02 -26.02 -10.19
C TYR A 455 17.27 -25.87 -11.08
N HIS A 456 17.88 -26.97 -11.52
CA HIS A 456 19.12 -26.91 -12.30
C HIS A 456 18.91 -26.28 -13.67
N GLN A 457 17.77 -26.54 -14.31
CA GLN A 457 17.41 -25.90 -15.57
C GLN A 457 17.16 -24.42 -15.40
N VAL A 458 16.47 -24.04 -14.34
CA VAL A 458 16.19 -22.61 -14.03
C VAL A 458 17.49 -21.88 -13.70
N ASP A 459 18.35 -22.46 -12.87
CA ASP A 459 19.63 -21.84 -12.46
C ASP A 459 20.54 -21.60 -13.65
N GLN A 460 20.69 -22.60 -14.54
CA GLN A 460 21.44 -22.44 -15.79
C GLN A 460 20.83 -21.37 -16.71
N ALA A 461 19.52 -21.39 -16.90
CA ALA A 461 18.84 -20.41 -17.74
C ALA A 461 18.99 -18.97 -17.21
N ILE A 462 19.03 -18.80 -15.88
CA ILE A 462 19.27 -17.49 -15.27
C ILE A 462 20.73 -17.06 -15.43
N ASP A 463 21.71 -17.98 -15.41
CA ASP A 463 23.09 -17.65 -15.72
C ASP A 463 23.24 -17.10 -17.14
N GLU A 464 22.69 -17.80 -18.14
CA GLU A 464 22.71 -17.35 -19.54
C GLU A 464 21.98 -16.01 -19.72
N LEU A 465 20.82 -15.85 -19.09
CA LEU A 465 20.04 -14.60 -19.12
C LEU A 465 20.84 -13.43 -18.49
N THR A 466 21.52 -13.69 -17.39
CA THR A 466 22.34 -12.70 -16.71
C THR A 466 23.53 -12.26 -17.55
N GLU A 467 24.19 -13.19 -18.27
CA GLU A 467 25.26 -12.83 -19.21
C GLU A 467 24.78 -11.93 -20.34
N LEU A 468 23.62 -12.21 -20.95
CA LEU A 468 23.02 -11.36 -21.97
C LEU A 468 22.72 -9.96 -21.42
N ALA A 469 22.22 -9.88 -20.19
CA ALA A 469 21.95 -8.61 -19.53
C ALA A 469 23.22 -7.82 -19.22
N ILE A 470 24.30 -8.46 -18.76
CA ILE A 470 25.62 -7.83 -18.53
C ILE A 470 26.17 -7.25 -19.83
N ARG A 471 26.00 -7.94 -20.96
CA ARG A 471 26.42 -7.46 -22.28
C ARG A 471 25.47 -6.43 -22.90
N VAL A 472 24.41 -6.04 -22.18
CA VAL A 472 23.38 -5.06 -22.58
C VAL A 472 22.69 -5.44 -23.91
N GLN A 473 22.52 -6.75 -24.17
CA GLN A 473 21.85 -7.28 -25.36
C GLN A 473 20.32 -7.30 -25.16
N LYS A 474 19.68 -6.13 -25.25
CA LYS A 474 18.27 -5.94 -24.87
C LYS A 474 17.32 -6.93 -25.55
N MET A 475 17.41 -7.09 -26.88
CA MET A 475 16.49 -7.96 -27.64
C MET A 475 16.68 -9.42 -27.28
N ASP A 476 17.93 -9.88 -27.13
CA ASP A 476 18.23 -11.26 -26.77
C ASP A 476 17.87 -11.55 -25.33
N THR A 477 18.07 -10.60 -24.43
CA THR A 477 17.62 -10.67 -23.02
C THR A 477 16.11 -10.88 -22.97
N VAL A 478 15.30 -10.08 -23.68
CA VAL A 478 13.84 -10.23 -23.68
C VAL A 478 13.39 -11.51 -24.37
N ARG A 479 14.06 -11.91 -25.49
CA ARG A 479 13.79 -13.18 -26.15
C ARG A 479 13.98 -14.37 -25.19
N MET A 480 15.06 -14.36 -24.43
CA MET A 480 15.34 -15.40 -23.45
C MET A 480 14.33 -15.36 -22.27
N MET A 481 13.96 -14.16 -21.81
CA MET A 481 12.88 -14.04 -20.81
C MET A 481 11.58 -14.71 -21.27
N LYS A 482 11.19 -14.55 -22.56
CA LYS A 482 10.01 -15.22 -23.16
C LYS A 482 10.15 -16.74 -23.28
N GLN A 483 11.36 -17.23 -23.49
CA GLN A 483 11.63 -18.69 -23.50
C GLN A 483 11.44 -19.31 -22.12
N ILE A 484 11.93 -18.66 -21.08
CA ILE A 484 11.80 -19.15 -19.70
C ILE A 484 10.37 -18.96 -19.16
N VAL A 485 9.71 -17.87 -19.58
CA VAL A 485 8.33 -17.50 -19.20
C VAL A 485 7.43 -17.49 -20.44
N PRO A 486 6.93 -18.66 -20.91
CA PRO A 486 6.14 -18.75 -22.15
C PRO A 486 4.84 -17.92 -22.13
N GLU A 487 4.29 -17.66 -20.93
CA GLU A 487 3.13 -16.81 -20.73
C GLU A 487 3.42 -15.32 -20.90
N PHE A 488 4.69 -14.90 -21.04
CA PHE A 488 5.04 -13.50 -21.29
C PHE A 488 4.74 -13.10 -22.73
N LYS A 489 3.64 -12.36 -22.92
CA LYS A 489 3.23 -11.76 -24.18
C LYS A 489 3.24 -10.23 -24.04
N SER A 490 4.14 -9.56 -24.79
CA SER A 490 4.29 -8.11 -24.73
C SER A 490 3.04 -7.39 -25.22
N LYS A 491 2.74 -6.20 -24.68
CA LYS A 491 1.66 -5.33 -25.16
C LYS A 491 2.13 -3.89 -25.27
N ASN A 492 1.79 -3.24 -26.37
CA ASN A 492 2.18 -1.86 -26.67
C ASN A 492 3.70 -1.65 -26.59
N SER A 493 4.50 -2.66 -26.95
CA SER A 493 5.96 -2.67 -26.77
C SER A 493 6.66 -3.10 -28.06
N ILE A 494 7.90 -2.61 -28.26
CA ILE A 494 8.75 -3.07 -29.35
C ILE A 494 9.07 -4.57 -29.29
N TYR A 495 8.84 -5.19 -28.13
CA TYR A 495 9.11 -6.61 -27.89
C TYR A 495 7.97 -7.52 -28.33
N GLU A 496 6.86 -6.98 -28.85
CA GLU A 496 5.78 -7.78 -29.49
C GLU A 496 6.30 -8.57 -30.68
N GLN A 497 7.30 -8.04 -31.40
CA GLN A 497 7.95 -8.76 -32.52
C GLN A 497 8.65 -10.06 -32.09
N LEU A 498 8.83 -10.28 -30.78
CA LEU A 498 9.38 -11.51 -30.20
C LEU A 498 8.28 -12.46 -29.69
N ASP A 499 7.00 -12.12 -29.83
CA ASP A 499 5.88 -12.97 -29.47
C ASP A 499 5.64 -13.97 -30.62
N ASN A 500 5.80 -15.26 -30.32
CA ASN A 500 5.51 -16.37 -31.26
C ASN A 500 4.10 -16.89 -31.02
#